data_6864f4895af88a7f3a2bbe619f77f7e2
#
_entry.id   6864f4895af88a7f3a2bbe619f77f7e2
#
_cell.length_a   1.000
_cell.length_b   1.000
_cell.length_c   1.000
_cell.angle_alpha   90.00
_cell.angle_beta   90.00
_cell.angle_gamma   90.00
#
_symmetry.space_group_name_H-M   'P 1'
#
loop_
_entity.id
_entity.type
_entity.pdbx_description
1 polymer ?
#
loop_
_entity_poly.entity_id
_entity_poly.type
_entity_poly.pdbx_seq_one_letter_code
_entity_poly.pdbx_strand_id
1 'polypeptide(L)'
;MRKLLQSQRHLRQKRLAAIKKGTVALIDLGSSKVMCLVVSLTDINQINAISTGKSDRGVTFRVIGASTTKSRGIRDGEIYEMREAESAIRTVIQRAQKMAGCLIENVFLTFSSGTQKSTLISSSIEFIQREVTELDIGHALSKVNLVYDDLKREIIHALPVNFSIDDKHGYMDPRGISGSKLSVDVN
;
A
#
# COMPACT_ATOMS: atom_id res chain seq x y z
N MET A 1 -3.03 -4.26 16.18
CA MET A 1 -2.37 -5.04 15.13
C MET A 1 -3.27 -6.00 14.40
N ARG A 2 -4.03 -6.91 15.04
CA ARG A 2 -5.03 -7.67 14.27
C ARG A 2 -5.84 -6.76 13.35
N LYS A 3 -6.26 -5.58 13.83
CA LYS A 3 -6.96 -4.57 13.02
C LYS A 3 -6.08 -4.03 11.87
N LEU A 4 -4.79 -3.75 12.09
CA LEU A 4 -3.90 -3.22 11.05
C LEU A 4 -3.59 -4.27 9.98
N LEU A 5 -3.21 -5.49 10.39
CA LEU A 5 -2.99 -6.60 9.45
C LEU A 5 -4.26 -7.00 8.70
N GLN A 6 -5.41 -6.99 9.38
CA GLN A 6 -6.71 -7.19 8.74
C GLN A 6 -7.03 -6.05 7.76
N SER A 7 -6.74 -4.80 8.14
CA SER A 7 -6.92 -3.63 7.27
C SER A 7 -6.01 -3.72 6.04
N GLN A 8 -4.74 -4.07 6.19
CA GLN A 8 -3.81 -4.23 5.07
C GLN A 8 -4.21 -5.39 4.15
N ARG A 9 -4.61 -6.55 4.69
CA ARG A 9 -5.15 -7.67 3.89
C ARG A 9 -6.41 -7.25 3.14
N HIS A 10 -7.32 -6.55 3.79
CA HIS A 10 -8.54 -6.04 3.19
C HIS A 10 -8.27 -5.01 2.08
N LEU A 11 -7.34 -4.07 2.30
CA LEU A 11 -6.90 -3.12 1.28
C LEU A 11 -6.25 -3.82 0.09
N ARG A 12 -5.41 -4.82 0.33
CA ARG A 12 -4.82 -5.63 -0.74
C ARG A 12 -5.88 -6.35 -1.56
N GLN A 13 -6.87 -6.95 -0.91
CA GLN A 13 -7.99 -7.62 -1.60
C GLN A 13 -8.81 -6.63 -2.41
N LYS A 14 -9.13 -5.45 -1.86
CA LYS A 14 -9.84 -4.38 -2.59
C LYS A 14 -9.04 -3.89 -3.80
N ARG A 15 -7.73 -3.69 -3.66
CA ARG A 15 -6.85 -3.30 -4.77
C ARG A 15 -6.85 -4.33 -5.88
N LEU A 16 -6.70 -5.61 -5.55
CA LEU A 16 -6.75 -6.70 -6.52
C LEU A 16 -8.11 -6.81 -7.20
N ALA A 17 -9.21 -6.65 -6.46
CA ALA A 17 -10.55 -6.65 -7.02
C ALA A 17 -10.77 -5.48 -7.99
N ALA A 18 -10.28 -4.27 -7.65
CA ALA A 18 -10.33 -3.10 -8.52
C ALA A 18 -9.55 -3.33 -9.82
N ILE A 19 -8.33 -3.86 -9.72
CA ILE A 19 -7.48 -4.19 -10.86
C ILE A 19 -8.13 -5.22 -11.77
N LYS A 20 -8.77 -6.25 -11.21
CA LYS A 20 -9.48 -7.29 -11.96
C LYS A 20 -10.68 -6.78 -12.77
N LYS A 21 -11.27 -5.65 -12.41
CA LYS A 21 -12.32 -4.99 -13.20
C LYS A 21 -11.82 -4.38 -14.52
N GLY A 22 -10.51 -4.31 -14.70
CA GLY A 22 -9.88 -3.88 -15.93
C GLY A 22 -9.81 -2.37 -16.16
N THR A 23 -10.46 -1.56 -15.33
CA THR A 23 -10.40 -0.09 -15.43
C THR A 23 -10.27 0.53 -14.04
N VAL A 24 -9.30 1.41 -13.87
CA VAL A 24 -9.06 2.14 -12.64
C VAL A 24 -8.70 3.59 -12.92
N ALA A 25 -9.03 4.49 -11.99
CA ALA A 25 -8.53 5.85 -12.01
C ALA A 25 -7.40 6.03 -10.99
N LEU A 26 -6.39 6.76 -11.39
CA LEU A 26 -5.28 7.19 -10.55
C LEU A 26 -5.45 8.69 -10.33
N ILE A 27 -5.56 9.12 -9.09
CA ILE A 27 -5.65 10.54 -8.73
C ILE A 27 -4.41 10.92 -7.93
N ASP A 28 -3.71 11.93 -8.40
CA ASP A 28 -2.57 12.51 -7.70
C ASP A 28 -2.93 13.89 -7.16
N LEU A 29 -2.80 14.04 -5.85
CA LEU A 29 -3.06 15.30 -5.13
C LEU A 29 -1.74 15.98 -4.81
N GLY A 30 -1.28 16.82 -5.73
CA GLY A 30 -0.09 17.62 -5.54
C GLY A 30 -0.38 19.05 -5.09
N SER A 31 0.61 19.74 -4.54
CA SER A 31 0.50 21.16 -4.15
C SER A 31 0.40 22.11 -5.34
N SER A 32 0.92 21.72 -6.49
CA SER A 32 0.91 22.51 -7.74
C SER A 32 -0.28 22.18 -8.63
N LYS A 33 -0.58 20.90 -8.77
CA LYS A 33 -1.63 20.40 -9.66
C LYS A 33 -2.32 19.17 -9.05
N VAL A 34 -3.59 18.99 -9.40
CA VAL A 34 -4.33 17.75 -9.23
C VAL A 34 -4.45 17.07 -10.57
N MET A 35 -4.18 15.78 -10.64
CA MET A 35 -4.20 15.00 -11.88
C MET A 35 -5.10 13.76 -11.70
N CYS A 36 -5.80 13.40 -12.75
CA CYS A 36 -6.53 12.14 -12.85
C CYS A 36 -6.15 11.42 -14.14
N LEU A 37 -5.74 10.17 -14.04
CA LEU A 37 -5.52 9.27 -15.17
C LEU A 37 -6.50 8.11 -15.07
N VAL A 38 -7.19 7.81 -16.16
CA VAL A 38 -8.01 6.60 -16.29
C VAL A 38 -7.23 5.59 -17.12
N VAL A 39 -6.94 4.44 -16.53
CA VAL A 39 -6.17 3.38 -17.16
C VAL A 39 -7.03 2.13 -17.36
N SER A 40 -6.91 1.55 -18.54
CA SER A 40 -7.46 0.24 -18.86
C SER A 40 -6.34 -0.79 -18.78
N LEU A 41 -6.60 -1.87 -18.08
CA LEU A 41 -5.71 -3.01 -17.89
C LEU A 41 -6.15 -4.10 -18.86
N THR A 42 -5.31 -4.44 -19.81
CA THR A 42 -5.72 -5.21 -20.99
C THR A 42 -5.54 -6.72 -20.86
N ASP A 43 -4.84 -7.21 -19.82
CA ASP A 43 -4.58 -8.63 -19.68
C ASP A 43 -4.85 -9.16 -18.27
N ILE A 44 -6.06 -9.66 -18.07
CA ILE A 44 -6.52 -10.26 -16.81
C ILE A 44 -5.69 -11.49 -16.41
N ASN A 45 -5.18 -12.24 -17.37
CA ASN A 45 -4.38 -13.44 -17.11
C ASN A 45 -3.01 -13.05 -16.53
N GLN A 46 -2.40 -11.98 -17.03
CA GLN A 46 -1.16 -11.44 -16.47
C GLN A 46 -1.40 -10.87 -15.06
N ILE A 47 -2.53 -10.21 -14.81
CA ILE A 47 -2.89 -9.71 -13.48
C ILE A 47 -3.01 -10.84 -12.47
N ASN A 48 -3.62 -11.96 -12.85
CA ASN A 48 -3.72 -13.15 -12.00
C ASN A 48 -2.35 -13.77 -11.72
N ALA A 49 -1.45 -13.83 -12.71
CA ALA A 49 -0.09 -14.33 -12.55
C ALA A 49 0.75 -13.48 -11.59
N ILE A 50 0.62 -12.14 -11.65
CA ILE A 50 1.29 -11.21 -10.72
C ILE A 50 0.74 -11.36 -9.31
N SER A 51 -0.59 -11.50 -9.15
CA SER A 51 -1.22 -11.66 -7.84
C SER A 51 -0.81 -12.94 -7.12
N THR A 52 -0.37 -13.95 -7.86
CA THR A 52 0.12 -15.25 -7.35
C THR A 52 1.64 -15.34 -7.28
N GLY A 53 2.38 -14.27 -7.64
CA GLY A 53 3.85 -14.26 -7.66
C GLY A 53 4.48 -15.15 -8.74
N LYS A 54 3.72 -15.57 -9.74
CA LYS A 54 4.16 -16.51 -10.80
C LYS A 54 4.63 -15.85 -12.09
N SER A 55 4.65 -14.52 -12.17
CA SER A 55 5.05 -13.81 -13.40
C SER A 55 5.92 -12.61 -13.11
N ASP A 56 7.07 -12.55 -13.78
CA ASP A 56 7.96 -11.39 -13.87
C ASP A 56 7.53 -10.37 -14.94
N ARG A 57 6.49 -10.67 -15.71
CA ARG A 57 6.01 -9.77 -16.76
C ARG A 57 5.12 -8.70 -16.16
N GLY A 58 5.46 -7.43 -16.41
CA GLY A 58 4.67 -6.28 -15.98
C GLY A 58 3.26 -6.29 -16.56
N VAL A 59 2.31 -5.69 -15.85
CA VAL A 59 0.94 -5.49 -16.34
C VAL A 59 0.97 -4.50 -17.50
N THR A 60 0.38 -4.88 -18.63
CA THR A 60 0.19 -3.96 -19.75
C THR A 60 -1.04 -3.09 -19.46
N PHE A 61 -0.86 -1.79 -19.52
CA PHE A 61 -1.95 -0.83 -19.32
C PHE A 61 -1.98 0.21 -20.43
N ARG A 62 -3.15 0.77 -20.67
CA ARG A 62 -3.35 1.88 -21.61
C ARG A 62 -4.06 3.02 -20.90
N VAL A 63 -3.54 4.24 -21.03
CA VAL A 63 -4.23 5.44 -20.57
C VAL A 63 -5.35 5.74 -21.57
N ILE A 64 -6.61 5.72 -21.10
CA ILE A 64 -7.81 5.98 -21.90
C ILE A 64 -8.45 7.33 -21.58
N GLY A 65 -8.06 7.95 -20.47
CA GLY A 65 -8.49 9.30 -20.10
C GLY A 65 -7.47 9.97 -19.22
N ALA A 66 -7.27 11.28 -19.42
CA ALA A 66 -6.36 12.07 -18.61
C ALA A 66 -6.90 13.48 -18.42
N SER A 67 -6.70 14.03 -17.24
CA SER A 67 -7.02 15.42 -16.93
C SER A 67 -6.13 15.97 -15.84
N THR A 68 -5.83 17.24 -15.92
CA THR A 68 -5.11 17.96 -14.88
C THR A 68 -5.75 19.33 -14.66
N THR A 69 -5.65 19.84 -13.43
CA THR A 69 -6.03 21.21 -13.09
C THR A 69 -5.06 21.78 -12.06
N LYS A 70 -5.00 23.11 -11.96
CA LYS A 70 -4.22 23.76 -10.92
C LYS A 70 -4.74 23.31 -9.54
N SER A 71 -3.86 23.00 -8.62
CA SER A 71 -4.22 22.68 -7.25
C SER A 71 -4.82 23.91 -6.56
N ARG A 72 -5.89 23.69 -5.84
CA ARG A 72 -6.53 24.70 -4.99
C ARG A 72 -6.85 24.03 -3.67
N GLY A 73 -6.73 24.75 -2.56
CA GLY A 73 -6.99 24.23 -1.22
C GLY A 73 -5.96 23.18 -0.73
N ILE A 74 -4.85 22.98 -1.46
CA ILE A 74 -3.78 22.02 -1.11
C ILE A 74 -2.45 22.77 -1.13
N ARG A 75 -1.68 22.65 -0.04
CA ARG A 75 -0.33 23.23 0.08
C ARG A 75 0.53 22.29 0.88
N ASP A 76 1.77 22.08 0.44
CA ASP A 76 2.77 21.22 1.12
C ASP A 76 2.25 19.81 1.44
N GLY A 77 1.35 19.28 0.54
CA GLY A 77 0.72 17.99 0.70
C GLY A 77 -0.46 17.96 1.70
N GLU A 78 -0.83 19.09 2.27
CA GLU A 78 -1.94 19.21 3.23
C GLU A 78 -3.14 19.93 2.63
N ILE A 79 -4.34 19.49 2.97
CA ILE A 79 -5.59 20.16 2.59
C ILE A 79 -5.89 21.23 3.63
N TYR A 80 -5.77 22.51 3.25
CA TYR A 80 -6.12 23.64 4.11
C TYR A 80 -7.49 24.25 3.79
N GLU A 81 -8.01 24.01 2.56
CA GLU A 81 -9.35 24.44 2.17
C GLU A 81 -10.08 23.30 1.45
N MET A 82 -10.96 22.63 2.18
CA MET A 82 -11.61 21.38 1.72
C MET A 82 -12.47 21.58 0.48
N ARG A 83 -13.25 22.68 0.43
CA ARG A 83 -14.17 22.95 -0.69
C ARG A 83 -13.43 23.19 -2.01
N GLU A 84 -12.33 23.92 -1.94
CA GLU A 84 -11.49 24.19 -3.11
C GLU A 84 -10.80 22.90 -3.59
N ALA A 85 -10.28 22.08 -2.67
CA ALA A 85 -9.69 20.80 -2.98
C ALA A 85 -10.71 19.85 -3.62
N GLU A 86 -11.91 19.74 -3.04
CA GLU A 86 -13.00 18.93 -3.59
C GLU A 86 -13.39 19.38 -5.02
N SER A 87 -13.51 20.68 -5.26
CA SER A 87 -13.83 21.24 -6.57
C SER A 87 -12.76 20.87 -7.60
N ALA A 88 -11.48 20.99 -7.26
CA ALA A 88 -10.37 20.60 -8.13
C ALA A 88 -10.40 19.11 -8.46
N ILE A 89 -10.57 18.25 -7.45
CA ILE A 89 -10.68 16.78 -7.61
C ILE A 89 -11.86 16.43 -8.51
N ARG A 90 -13.03 16.96 -8.22
CA ARG A 90 -14.23 16.71 -9.02
C ARG A 90 -14.05 17.10 -10.49
N THR A 91 -13.39 18.24 -10.73
CA THR A 91 -13.12 18.73 -12.09
C THR A 91 -12.24 17.76 -12.87
N VAL A 92 -11.15 17.26 -12.29
CA VAL A 92 -10.25 16.35 -13.02
C VAL A 92 -10.88 14.98 -13.24
N ILE A 93 -11.66 14.47 -12.28
CA ILE A 93 -12.37 13.20 -12.43
C ILE A 93 -13.37 13.30 -13.58
N GLN A 94 -14.23 14.32 -13.59
CA GLN A 94 -15.24 14.48 -14.63
C GLN A 94 -14.64 14.59 -16.03
N ARG A 95 -13.57 15.35 -16.18
CA ARG A 95 -12.87 15.52 -17.47
C ARG A 95 -12.21 14.22 -17.93
N ALA A 96 -11.50 13.54 -17.04
CA ALA A 96 -10.84 12.27 -17.35
C ALA A 96 -11.87 11.17 -17.70
N GLN A 97 -12.97 11.10 -16.96
CA GLN A 97 -14.07 10.16 -17.22
C GLN A 97 -14.75 10.44 -18.58
N LYS A 98 -15.00 11.70 -18.92
CA LYS A 98 -15.54 12.08 -20.21
C LYS A 98 -14.61 11.67 -21.36
N MET A 99 -13.30 11.86 -21.21
CA MET A 99 -12.32 11.45 -22.21
C MET A 99 -12.24 9.93 -22.34
N ALA A 100 -12.32 9.19 -21.21
CA ALA A 100 -12.27 7.73 -21.19
C ALA A 100 -13.54 7.06 -21.74
N GLY A 101 -14.66 7.78 -21.79
CA GLY A 101 -15.96 7.24 -22.23
C GLY A 101 -16.52 6.16 -21.29
N CYS A 102 -16.07 6.07 -20.04
CA CYS A 102 -16.51 5.07 -19.08
C CYS A 102 -16.73 5.67 -17.68
N LEU A 103 -17.49 4.96 -16.84
CA LEU A 103 -17.65 5.32 -15.44
C LEU A 103 -16.44 4.89 -14.63
N ILE A 104 -16.01 5.75 -13.72
CA ILE A 104 -14.93 5.46 -12.77
C ILE A 104 -15.56 4.86 -11.51
N GLU A 105 -15.30 3.57 -11.28
CA GLU A 105 -15.80 2.87 -10.09
C GLU A 105 -14.71 2.71 -9.01
N ASN A 106 -13.45 2.66 -9.42
CA ASN A 106 -12.33 2.40 -8.53
C ASN A 106 -11.28 3.48 -8.71
N VAL A 107 -10.81 4.01 -7.58
CA VAL A 107 -9.84 5.09 -7.53
C VAL A 107 -8.66 4.66 -6.67
N PHE A 108 -7.45 4.85 -7.19
CA PHE A 108 -6.23 4.87 -6.41
C PHE A 108 -5.81 6.32 -6.21
N LEU A 109 -5.71 6.70 -4.95
CA LEU A 109 -5.29 8.04 -4.56
C LEU A 109 -3.82 8.03 -4.18
N THR A 110 -3.03 8.94 -4.76
CA THR A 110 -1.69 9.26 -4.33
C THR A 110 -1.68 10.68 -3.76
N PHE A 111 -1.01 10.85 -2.66
CA PHE A 111 -0.81 12.16 -2.06
C PHE A 111 0.51 12.16 -1.28
N SER A 112 1.19 13.30 -1.28
CA SER A 112 2.40 13.51 -0.52
C SER A 112 2.07 14.45 0.62
N SER A 113 1.67 13.90 1.76
CA SER A 113 1.39 14.75 2.92
C SER A 113 2.59 14.85 3.85
N GLY A 114 2.92 16.04 4.24
CA GLY A 114 3.65 16.58 5.35
C GLY A 114 4.76 15.74 5.96
N THR A 115 4.60 15.35 7.18
CA THR A 115 5.65 14.83 8.06
C THR A 115 5.62 13.30 8.18
N GLN A 116 5.81 12.60 7.08
CA GLN A 116 5.98 11.15 7.15
C GLN A 116 7.29 10.84 7.88
N LYS A 117 7.24 9.93 8.85
CA LYS A 117 8.40 9.43 9.57
C LYS A 117 8.51 7.94 9.35
N SER A 118 9.67 7.49 8.94
CA SER A 118 10.03 6.08 8.90
C SER A 118 10.81 5.73 10.15
N THR A 119 10.50 4.60 10.75
CA THR A 119 11.17 4.12 11.97
C THR A 119 11.33 2.62 11.87
N LEU A 120 12.56 2.15 12.05
CA LEU A 120 12.84 0.72 12.13
C LEU A 120 12.61 0.25 13.57
N ILE A 121 11.79 -0.78 13.73
CA ILE A 121 11.46 -1.38 15.02
C ILE A 121 11.72 -2.86 14.92
N SER A 122 12.49 -3.39 15.87
CA SER A 122 12.80 -4.81 15.96
C SER A 122 12.00 -5.46 17.08
N SER A 123 11.54 -6.67 16.85
CA SER A 123 10.94 -7.51 17.87
C SER A 123 11.41 -8.95 17.74
N SER A 124 11.31 -9.70 18.82
CA SER A 124 11.68 -11.11 18.80
C SER A 124 10.74 -11.97 19.62
N ILE A 125 10.68 -13.23 19.25
CA ILE A 125 10.06 -14.30 20.00
C ILE A 125 11.03 -15.46 20.17
N GLU A 126 10.90 -16.17 21.27
CA GLU A 126 11.65 -17.38 21.56
C GLU A 126 10.71 -18.59 21.59
N PHE A 127 11.20 -19.72 21.16
CA PHE A 127 10.46 -20.99 21.16
C PHE A 127 11.44 -22.16 21.32
N ILE A 128 10.93 -23.33 21.67
CA ILE A 128 11.75 -24.55 21.72
C ILE A 128 12.19 -24.91 20.31
N GLN A 129 13.44 -25.32 20.13
CA GLN A 129 14.06 -25.57 18.83
C GLN A 129 13.16 -26.39 17.90
N ARG A 130 12.68 -25.75 16.87
CA ARG A 130 11.78 -26.27 15.84
C ARG A 130 11.76 -25.36 14.63
N GLU A 131 11.07 -25.79 13.58
CA GLU A 131 10.84 -24.96 12.41
C GLU A 131 9.91 -23.77 12.70
N VAL A 132 10.25 -22.63 12.10
CA VAL A 132 9.44 -21.41 12.13
C VAL A 132 8.16 -21.61 11.33
N THR A 133 7.04 -21.25 11.91
CA THR A 133 5.71 -21.32 11.31
C THR A 133 5.15 -19.94 10.99
N GLU A 134 4.08 -19.88 10.21
CA GLU A 134 3.32 -18.65 9.94
C GLU A 134 2.78 -18.00 11.23
N LEU A 135 2.43 -18.81 12.24
CA LEU A 135 1.97 -18.31 13.54
C LEU A 135 3.08 -17.57 14.28
N ASP A 136 4.32 -18.05 14.20
CA ASP A 136 5.48 -17.41 14.83
C ASP A 136 5.76 -16.04 14.20
N ILE A 137 5.71 -15.96 12.88
CA ILE A 137 5.82 -14.68 12.17
C ILE A 137 4.71 -13.73 12.63
N GLY A 138 3.48 -14.21 12.71
CA GLY A 138 2.36 -13.42 13.21
C GLY A 138 2.55 -12.94 14.65
N HIS A 139 3.12 -13.76 15.53
CA HIS A 139 3.43 -13.39 16.92
C HIS A 139 4.56 -12.36 16.98
N ALA A 140 5.66 -12.54 16.24
CA ALA A 140 6.75 -11.60 16.19
C ALA A 140 6.28 -10.22 15.69
N LEU A 141 5.53 -10.19 14.60
CA LEU A 141 4.93 -8.96 14.08
C LEU A 141 3.94 -8.32 15.08
N SER A 142 3.24 -9.12 15.91
CA SER A 142 2.32 -8.59 16.91
C SER A 142 3.03 -7.81 18.01
N LYS A 143 4.23 -8.22 18.37
CA LYS A 143 5.02 -7.54 19.41
C LYS A 143 5.54 -6.18 18.97
N VAL A 144 5.76 -5.94 17.69
CA VAL A 144 6.23 -4.65 17.16
C VAL A 144 5.35 -3.49 17.61
N ASN A 145 4.03 -3.69 17.63
CA ASN A 145 3.09 -2.63 18.04
C ASN A 145 3.11 -2.31 19.53
N LEU A 146 3.57 -3.24 20.37
CA LEU A 146 3.71 -2.97 21.80
C LEU A 146 4.92 -2.07 22.09
N VAL A 147 5.85 -2.00 21.13
CA VAL A 147 7.08 -1.20 21.24
C VAL A 147 6.90 0.19 20.64
N TYR A 148 5.95 0.37 19.71
CA TYR A 148 5.69 1.65 19.09
C TYR A 148 4.69 2.47 19.91
N ASP A 149 5.17 3.49 20.60
CA ASP A 149 4.37 4.37 21.46
C ASP A 149 4.50 5.83 21.00
N ASP A 150 3.99 6.14 19.83
CA ASP A 150 3.81 7.54 19.39
C ASP A 150 2.31 7.84 19.25
N LEU A 151 1.70 8.27 20.33
CA LEU A 151 0.25 8.60 20.43
C LEU A 151 -0.20 9.73 19.48
N LYS A 152 0.74 10.45 18.88
CA LYS A 152 0.45 11.59 17.99
C LYS A 152 0.46 11.23 16.51
N ARG A 153 0.83 9.97 16.16
CA ARG A 153 0.98 9.54 14.77
C ARG A 153 0.20 8.28 14.51
N GLU A 154 -0.35 8.20 13.32
CA GLU A 154 -1.02 6.99 12.83
C GLU A 154 -0.05 6.17 11.95
N ILE A 155 0.00 4.87 12.20
CA ILE A 155 0.82 3.97 11.39
C ILE A 155 0.10 3.74 10.06
N ILE A 156 0.73 4.17 8.96
CA ILE A 156 0.20 3.97 7.60
C ILE A 156 0.67 2.63 7.02
N HIS A 157 1.92 2.25 7.28
CA HIS A 157 2.49 0.97 6.84
C HIS A 157 3.32 0.36 7.97
N ALA A 158 3.34 -0.96 8.03
CA ALA A 158 4.23 -1.76 8.85
C ALA A 158 4.72 -2.92 7.98
N LEU A 159 5.90 -2.76 7.41
CA LEU A 159 6.46 -3.69 6.43
C LEU A 159 7.64 -4.42 7.05
N PRO A 160 7.60 -5.77 7.16
CA PRO A 160 8.78 -6.52 7.55
C PRO A 160 9.85 -6.36 6.46
N VAL A 161 11.04 -5.95 6.86
CA VAL A 161 12.18 -5.72 5.97
C VAL A 161 13.26 -6.77 6.10
N ASN A 162 13.32 -7.45 7.25
CA ASN A 162 14.30 -8.49 7.50
C ASN A 162 13.82 -9.45 8.59
N PHE A 163 14.18 -10.71 8.45
CA PHE A 163 14.04 -11.71 9.51
C PHE A 163 15.40 -12.27 9.90
N SER A 164 15.53 -12.65 11.17
CA SER A 164 16.73 -13.29 11.70
C SER A 164 16.34 -14.50 12.53
N ILE A 165 17.09 -15.59 12.43
CA ILE A 165 16.90 -16.80 13.22
C ILE A 165 18.20 -17.10 13.94
N ASP A 166 18.16 -17.19 15.28
CA ASP A 166 19.33 -17.42 16.15
C ASP A 166 20.50 -16.48 15.78
N ASP A 167 20.17 -15.18 15.59
CA ASP A 167 21.10 -14.08 15.24
C ASP A 167 21.72 -14.18 13.83
N LYS A 168 21.29 -15.11 12.98
CA LYS A 168 21.60 -15.12 11.54
C LYS A 168 20.59 -14.27 10.80
N HIS A 169 21.08 -13.23 10.15
CA HIS A 169 20.27 -12.22 9.46
C HIS A 169 20.06 -12.54 7.98
N GLY A 170 19.11 -11.83 7.37
CA GLY A 170 18.94 -11.79 5.90
C GLY A 170 17.93 -12.77 5.34
N TYR A 171 17.05 -13.33 6.15
CA TYR A 171 15.99 -14.16 5.66
C TYR A 171 14.83 -13.29 5.13
N MET A 172 14.45 -13.48 3.88
CA MET A 172 13.25 -12.87 3.29
C MET A 172 11.98 -13.64 3.69
N ASP A 173 12.12 -14.96 3.85
CA ASP A 173 11.07 -15.85 4.32
C ASP A 173 11.69 -16.84 5.32
N PRO A 174 11.34 -16.75 6.61
CA PRO A 174 11.93 -17.61 7.64
C PRO A 174 11.21 -18.95 7.81
N ARG A 175 10.10 -19.20 7.11
CA ARG A 175 9.29 -20.42 7.27
C ARG A 175 10.06 -21.68 6.94
N GLY A 176 9.91 -22.70 7.79
CA GLY A 176 10.58 -24.01 7.62
C GLY A 176 12.05 -24.02 8.04
N ILE A 177 12.60 -22.88 8.51
CA ILE A 177 13.97 -22.83 9.03
C ILE A 177 13.93 -23.15 10.53
N SER A 178 14.78 -24.05 10.96
CA SER A 178 14.87 -24.46 12.37
C SER A 178 15.67 -23.47 13.20
N GLY A 179 15.21 -23.18 14.41
CA GLY A 179 15.87 -22.30 15.35
C GLY A 179 15.15 -22.22 16.67
N SER A 180 15.61 -21.35 17.54
CA SER A 180 15.03 -21.12 18.89
C SER A 180 14.56 -19.68 19.10
N LYS A 181 15.00 -18.75 18.23
CA LYS A 181 14.65 -17.34 18.30
C LYS A 181 14.36 -16.80 16.90
N LEU A 182 13.20 -16.21 16.72
CA LEU A 182 12.88 -15.45 15.51
C LEU A 182 12.82 -13.97 15.85
N SER A 183 13.61 -13.18 15.12
CA SER A 183 13.54 -11.72 15.17
C SER A 183 13.01 -11.17 13.85
N VAL A 184 12.31 -10.05 13.92
CA VAL A 184 11.80 -9.33 12.75
C VAL A 184 12.07 -7.85 12.89
N ASP A 185 12.59 -7.26 11.83
CA ASP A 185 12.73 -5.82 11.66
C ASP A 185 11.58 -5.31 10.79
N VAL A 186 10.88 -4.31 11.29
CA VAL A 186 9.70 -3.72 10.65
C VAL A 186 9.91 -2.23 10.49
N ASN A 187 9.65 -1.74 9.28
CA ASN A 187 9.68 -0.33 8.94
C ASN A 187 8.28 0.19 8.65
#